data_bfd03be9190a8053e572bcd98f4b6b23
#
_entry.id   bfd03be9190a8053e572bcd98f4b6b23
#
_cell.length_a   1.000
_cell.length_b   1.000
_cell.length_c   1.000
_cell.angle_alpha   90.00
_cell.angle_beta   90.00
_cell.angle_gamma   90.00
#
_symmetry.space_group_name_H-M   'P 1'
#
loop_
_entity.id
_entity.type
_entity.pdbx_description
1 polymer ?
#
loop_
_entity_poly.entity_id
_entity_poly.type
_entity_poly.pdbx_seq_one_letter_code
_entity_poly.pdbx_strand_id
1 'polypeptide(L)'
;MMNIAEIKDMVRSASGITEFQRRVYLALLDVPKGSIITYGELALKVGCKSPRAIDNALHKNPFAPLVPCHRVIRANGEIGGYAFGQQEKLRLLREEGAI
;
A
#
# COMPACT_ATOMS: atom_id res chain seq x y z
N MET A 1 -0.92 7.89 19.00
CA MET A 1 -0.55 7.28 17.71
C MET A 1 -1.32 5.97 17.54
N MET A 2 -1.86 5.73 16.37
CA MET A 2 -2.63 4.51 16.11
C MET A 2 -1.69 3.32 15.91
N ASN A 3 -2.04 2.17 16.50
CA ASN A 3 -1.34 0.91 16.22
C ASN A 3 -1.96 0.22 14.99
N ILE A 4 -1.33 -0.86 14.54
CA ILE A 4 -1.78 -1.59 13.33
C ILE A 4 -3.21 -2.12 13.49
N ALA A 5 -3.57 -2.63 14.67
CA ALA A 5 -4.92 -3.14 14.91
C ALA A 5 -5.98 -2.05 14.78
N GLU A 6 -5.69 -0.86 15.31
CA GLU A 6 -6.59 0.28 15.20
C GLU A 6 -6.73 0.76 13.76
N ILE A 7 -5.62 0.78 13.00
CA ILE A 7 -5.65 1.16 11.59
C ILE A 7 -6.46 0.13 10.79
N LYS A 8 -6.29 -1.16 11.06
CA LYS A 8 -7.08 -2.21 10.41
C LYS A 8 -8.58 -2.04 10.70
N ASP A 9 -8.94 -1.73 11.94
CA ASP A 9 -10.34 -1.49 12.31
C ASP A 9 -10.91 -0.28 11.58
N MET A 10 -10.13 0.78 11.44
CA MET A 10 -10.52 1.95 10.67
C MET A 10 -10.81 1.59 9.22
N VAL A 11 -9.93 0.80 8.59
CA VAL A 11 -10.11 0.35 7.21
C VAL A 11 -11.33 -0.55 7.07
N ARG A 12 -11.54 -1.49 8.02
CA ARG A 12 -12.67 -2.40 8.00
C ARG A 12 -14.01 -1.67 8.07
N SER A 13 -14.08 -0.59 8.85
CA SER A 13 -15.31 0.16 9.07
C SER A 13 -15.49 1.33 8.12
N ALA A 14 -14.51 1.64 7.30
CA ALA A 14 -14.57 2.80 6.40
C ALA A 14 -15.67 2.64 5.35
N SER A 15 -16.41 3.73 5.11
CA SER A 15 -17.35 3.83 3.99
C SER A 15 -16.66 4.54 2.82
N GLY A 16 -17.25 4.46 1.64
CA GLY A 16 -16.73 5.16 0.47
C GLY A 16 -15.57 4.47 -0.24
N ILE A 17 -15.20 3.26 0.19
CA ILE A 17 -14.22 2.44 -0.51
C ILE A 17 -14.88 1.14 -0.98
N THR A 18 -14.37 0.56 -2.06
CA THR A 18 -14.86 -0.72 -2.56
C THR A 18 -14.34 -1.87 -1.71
N GLU A 19 -15.00 -3.03 -1.79
CA GLU A 19 -14.54 -4.22 -1.08
C GLU A 19 -13.15 -4.66 -1.57
N PHE A 20 -12.87 -4.49 -2.86
CA PHE A 20 -11.54 -4.76 -3.41
C PHE A 20 -10.49 -3.82 -2.80
N GLN A 21 -10.77 -2.53 -2.75
CA GLN A 21 -9.87 -1.55 -2.12
C GLN A 21 -9.62 -1.92 -0.66
N ARG A 22 -10.67 -2.28 0.07
CA ARG A 22 -10.55 -2.69 1.48
C ARG A 22 -9.59 -3.86 1.64
N ARG A 23 -9.72 -4.89 0.80
CA ARG A 23 -8.82 -6.06 0.84
C ARG A 23 -7.37 -5.68 0.55
N VAL A 24 -7.16 -4.81 -0.43
CA VAL A 24 -5.82 -4.33 -0.78
C VAL A 24 -5.19 -3.59 0.41
N TYR A 25 -5.95 -2.69 1.01
CA TYR A 25 -5.42 -1.89 2.13
C TYR A 25 -5.13 -2.75 3.36
N LEU A 26 -5.98 -3.72 3.67
CA LEU A 26 -5.74 -4.63 4.79
C LEU A 26 -4.51 -5.51 4.55
N ALA A 27 -4.34 -6.03 3.34
CA ALA A 27 -3.17 -6.82 2.99
C ALA A 27 -1.89 -5.99 3.08
N LEU A 28 -1.96 -4.74 2.66
CA LEU A 28 -0.81 -3.84 2.69
C LEU A 28 -0.36 -3.53 4.12
N LEU A 29 -1.29 -3.49 5.06
CA LEU A 29 -0.96 -3.28 6.47
C LEU A 29 -0.15 -4.44 7.08
N ASP A 30 -0.12 -5.59 6.41
CA ASP A 30 0.71 -6.72 6.82
C ASP A 30 2.16 -6.61 6.33
N VAL A 31 2.47 -5.65 5.46
CA VAL A 31 3.84 -5.40 5.00
C VAL A 31 4.54 -4.52 6.04
N PRO A 32 5.54 -5.05 6.73
CA PRO A 32 6.15 -4.30 7.83
C PRO A 32 7.02 -3.15 7.35
N LYS A 33 7.22 -2.20 8.24
CA LYS A 33 8.15 -1.10 8.05
C LYS A 33 9.54 -1.66 7.76
N GLY A 34 10.20 -1.13 6.75
CA GLY A 34 11.51 -1.63 6.32
C GLY A 34 11.45 -2.71 5.24
N SER A 35 10.26 -3.13 4.87
CA SER A 35 10.04 -4.10 3.80
C SER A 35 9.33 -3.47 2.63
N ILE A 36 9.44 -4.11 1.48
CA ILE A 36 8.74 -3.71 0.25
C ILE A 36 8.00 -4.92 -0.33
N ILE A 37 7.02 -4.64 -1.16
CA ILE A 37 6.26 -5.66 -1.89
C ILE A 37 6.05 -5.13 -3.31
N THR A 38 6.03 -6.04 -4.30
CA THR A 38 5.72 -5.63 -5.67
C THR A 38 4.21 -5.58 -5.90
N TYR A 39 3.79 -4.84 -6.92
CA TYR A 39 2.38 -4.81 -7.33
C TYR A 39 1.86 -6.22 -7.62
N GLY A 40 2.67 -7.06 -8.29
CA GLY A 40 2.29 -8.43 -8.58
C GLY A 40 2.15 -9.31 -7.35
N GLU A 41 3.07 -9.18 -6.40
CA GLU A 41 3.01 -9.92 -5.13
C GLU A 41 1.78 -9.53 -4.32
N LEU A 42 1.46 -8.23 -4.28
CA LEU A 42 0.28 -7.75 -3.58
C LEU A 42 -1.01 -8.25 -4.26
N ALA A 43 -1.01 -8.27 -5.60
CA ALA A 43 -2.13 -8.81 -6.35
C ALA A 43 -2.39 -10.29 -5.98
N LEU A 44 -1.33 -11.09 -5.91
CA LEU A 44 -1.46 -12.49 -5.50
C LEU A 44 -2.04 -12.64 -4.10
N LYS A 45 -1.62 -11.79 -3.18
CA LYS A 45 -2.12 -11.82 -1.79
C LYS A 45 -3.62 -11.61 -1.70
N VAL A 46 -4.18 -10.78 -2.57
CA VAL A 46 -5.62 -10.47 -2.55
C VAL A 46 -6.42 -11.27 -3.58
N GLY A 47 -5.79 -12.23 -4.24
CA GLY A 47 -6.45 -13.07 -5.23
C GLY A 47 -6.80 -12.36 -6.52
N CYS A 48 -6.03 -11.35 -6.90
CA CYS A 48 -6.22 -10.56 -8.11
C CYS A 48 -5.12 -10.87 -9.11
N LYS A 49 -5.48 -10.95 -10.40
CA LYS A 49 -4.52 -11.23 -11.48
C LYS A 49 -3.98 -9.97 -12.14
N SER A 50 -4.46 -8.80 -11.74
CA SER A 50 -4.12 -7.54 -12.39
C SER A 50 -3.32 -6.61 -11.49
N PRO A 51 -2.00 -6.45 -11.72
CA PRO A 51 -1.23 -5.43 -11.01
C PRO A 51 -1.77 -4.01 -11.23
N ARG A 52 -2.40 -3.77 -12.40
CA ARG A 52 -3.00 -2.47 -12.70
C ARG A 52 -4.17 -2.16 -11.78
N ALA A 53 -4.98 -3.16 -11.43
CA ALA A 53 -6.08 -2.98 -10.48
C ALA A 53 -5.56 -2.60 -9.10
N ILE A 54 -4.42 -3.18 -8.71
CA ILE A 54 -3.73 -2.81 -7.47
C ILE A 54 -3.29 -1.36 -7.53
N ASP A 55 -2.63 -0.96 -8.62
CA ASP A 55 -2.16 0.41 -8.80
C ASP A 55 -3.32 1.42 -8.69
N ASN A 56 -4.45 1.12 -9.32
CA ASN A 56 -5.65 1.96 -9.24
C ASN A 56 -6.15 2.08 -7.80
N ALA A 57 -6.19 0.99 -7.05
CA ALA A 57 -6.61 1.01 -5.65
C ALA A 57 -5.67 1.85 -4.79
N LEU A 58 -4.36 1.75 -5.04
CA LEU A 58 -3.37 2.53 -4.30
C LEU A 58 -3.48 4.02 -4.58
N HIS A 59 -3.77 4.40 -5.83
CA HIS A 59 -3.97 5.81 -6.18
C HIS A 59 -5.16 6.43 -5.46
N LYS A 60 -6.14 5.64 -5.09
CA LYS A 60 -7.36 6.09 -4.41
C LYS A 60 -7.30 5.91 -2.89
N ASN A 61 -6.13 5.54 -2.35
CA ASN A 61 -5.96 5.29 -0.92
C ASN A 61 -6.19 6.58 -0.10
N PRO A 62 -7.28 6.68 0.66
CA PRO A 62 -7.55 7.86 1.46
C PRO A 62 -6.83 7.86 2.80
N PHE A 63 -6.12 6.77 3.12
CA PHE A 63 -5.49 6.56 4.43
C PHE A 63 -3.97 6.72 4.41
N ALA A 64 -3.39 7.18 3.29
CA ALA A 64 -1.95 7.33 3.20
C ALA A 64 -1.47 8.42 4.19
N PRO A 65 -0.31 8.23 4.83
CA PRO A 65 0.58 7.07 4.76
C PRO A 65 0.30 5.97 5.79
N LEU A 66 -0.81 6.04 6.54
CA LEU A 66 -1.17 5.01 7.52
C LEU A 66 -1.32 3.63 6.87
N VAL A 67 -2.02 3.57 5.73
CA VAL A 67 -1.97 2.41 4.85
C VAL A 67 -0.77 2.63 3.93
N PRO A 68 0.31 1.82 4.08
CA PRO A 68 1.62 2.19 3.54
C PRO A 68 1.77 1.85 2.05
N CYS A 69 1.03 2.53 1.19
CA CYS A 69 1.11 2.32 -0.26
C CYS A 69 2.49 2.68 -0.83
N HIS A 70 3.29 3.44 -0.10
CA HIS A 70 4.67 3.74 -0.50
C HIS A 70 5.57 2.51 -0.49
N ARG A 71 5.17 1.41 0.18
CA ARG A 71 5.96 0.17 0.24
C ARG A 71 5.77 -0.73 -0.98
N VAL A 72 4.92 -0.33 -1.93
CA VAL A 72 4.66 -1.10 -3.16
C VAL A 72 5.52 -0.55 -4.28
N ILE A 73 6.33 -1.42 -4.90
CA ILE A 73 7.23 -1.06 -5.98
C ILE A 73 6.98 -1.94 -7.21
N ARG A 74 7.57 -1.57 -8.34
CA ARG A 74 7.47 -2.35 -9.57
C ARG A 74 8.36 -3.60 -9.51
N ALA A 75 7.97 -4.62 -10.25
CA ALA A 75 8.71 -5.90 -10.29
C ALA A 75 10.15 -5.74 -10.81
N ASN A 76 10.41 -4.74 -11.65
CA ASN A 76 11.75 -4.47 -12.18
C ASN A 76 12.64 -3.65 -11.22
N GLY A 77 12.15 -3.36 -10.02
CA GLY A 77 12.90 -2.59 -9.02
C GLY A 77 12.68 -1.09 -9.07
N GLU A 78 11.96 -0.58 -10.06
CA GLU A 78 11.59 0.84 -10.10
C GLU A 78 10.57 1.13 -8.99
N ILE A 79 10.70 2.29 -8.37
CA ILE A 79 9.84 2.61 -7.22
C ILE A 79 8.37 2.84 -7.58
N GLY A 80 8.07 3.21 -8.83
CA GLY A 80 6.70 3.47 -9.25
C GLY A 80 6.16 4.80 -8.74
N GLY A 81 4.88 5.03 -8.98
CA GLY A 81 4.21 6.25 -8.58
C GLY A 81 3.79 6.29 -7.11
N TYR A 82 3.44 7.49 -6.65
CA TYR A 82 2.94 7.71 -5.30
C TYR A 82 2.06 8.96 -5.30
N ALA A 83 0.99 8.96 -4.48
CA ALA A 83 0.04 10.07 -4.41
C ALA A 83 0.71 11.40 -4.03
N PHE A 84 1.72 11.37 -3.18
CA PHE A 84 2.46 12.56 -2.72
C PHE A 84 3.77 12.79 -3.48
N GLY A 85 3.94 12.11 -4.62
CA GLY A 85 5.11 12.26 -5.46
C GLY A 85 6.20 11.24 -5.18
N GLN A 86 7.03 11.00 -6.20
CA GLN A 86 8.07 9.98 -6.17
C GLN A 86 9.17 10.30 -5.16
N GLN A 87 9.50 11.58 -5.00
CA GLN A 87 10.51 12.00 -4.02
C GLN A 87 10.08 11.69 -2.58
N GLU A 88 8.80 11.91 -2.28
CA GLU A 88 8.26 11.60 -0.96
C GLU A 88 8.25 10.09 -0.73
N LYS A 89 7.94 9.30 -1.75
CA LYS A 89 8.00 7.85 -1.68
C LYS A 89 9.42 7.38 -1.33
N LEU A 90 10.43 7.90 -2.02
CA LEU A 90 11.83 7.62 -1.75
C LEU A 90 12.22 7.99 -0.33
N ARG A 91 11.80 9.18 0.11
CA ARG A 91 12.09 9.65 1.46
C ARG A 91 11.56 8.69 2.51
N LEU A 92 10.30 8.27 2.36
CA LEU A 92 9.68 7.34 3.31
C LEU A 92 10.37 5.98 3.32
N LEU A 93 10.70 5.45 2.14
CA LEU A 93 11.38 4.16 2.03
C LEU A 93 12.78 4.20 2.65
N ARG A 94 13.52 5.28 2.45
CA ARG A 94 14.84 5.47 3.06
C ARG A 94 14.74 5.62 4.57
N GLU A 95 13.77 6.39 5.03
CA GLU A 95 13.53 6.60 6.46
C GLU A 95 13.17 5.28 7.16
N GLU A 96 12.47 4.39 6.47
CA GLU A 96 12.11 3.08 6.99
C GLU A 96 13.25 2.05 6.87
N GLY A 97 14.31 2.38 6.18
CA GLY A 97 15.41 1.46 5.95
C GLY A 97 15.14 0.40 4.89
N ALA A 98 14.14 0.60 4.02
CA ALA A 98 13.76 -0.35 2.98
C ALA A 98 14.68 -0.25 1.76
N ILE A 99 15.30 0.90 1.56
CA ILE A 99 16.27 1.12 0.48
C ILE A 99 17.42 1.98 0.95
#